data_5090b1be7d4b2965a983eca9495678e8
#
_entry.id   5090b1be7d4b2965a983eca9495678e8
#
_cell.length_a   1.000
_cell.length_b   1.000
_cell.length_c   1.000
_cell.angle_alpha   90.00
_cell.angle_beta   90.00
_cell.angle_gamma   90.00
#
_symmetry.space_group_name_H-M   'P 1'
#
loop_
_entity.id
_entity.type
_entity.pdbx_description
1 polymer ?
#
loop_
_entity_poly.entity_id
_entity_poly.type
_entity_poly.pdbx_seq_one_letter_code
_entity_poly.pdbx_strand_id
1 'polypeptide(L)'
;MMFLPVRFCFIPVTILLLGFIPTGCLWAQDEKIREEIEAEKDQGTPALNLGADLVSRYVWRGIDYGNSPAVQPNLSFSWKGFNIGAWGSYAFAGNHIQVNDSTIANAGTYAETDLFLSYTYEWFTLMVFDYFTMNGLNPNEGNRYFDYSNATTGHTFEGCLSFEGPENFPLQILASTLFYGADKDQDSTGVYGLGTRNNYSTYFEVAYNFHLKKPGVDLKPFIGGIPFGSSWYGPCAGVTNLGLTAMKEITVTAQYSLPVQVSLITNPQSQSVFFIFGISF
;
A
#
# COMPACT_ATOMS: atom_id res chain seq x y z
N MET A 1 21.72 -31.09 14.92
CA MET A 1 21.64 -29.65 14.74
C MET A 1 21.79 -29.40 13.25
N MET A 2 20.65 -29.32 12.56
CA MET A 2 20.59 -29.34 11.09
C MET A 2 20.34 -27.88 10.66
N PHE A 3 21.35 -27.24 10.09
CA PHE A 3 21.23 -25.92 9.51
C PHE A 3 20.39 -26.06 8.24
N LEU A 4 19.17 -25.50 8.26
CA LEU A 4 18.39 -25.28 7.06
C LEU A 4 19.13 -24.23 6.20
N PRO A 5 19.33 -24.48 4.90
CA PRO A 5 19.94 -23.50 4.03
C PRO A 5 18.98 -22.33 3.82
N VAL A 6 19.42 -21.14 4.16
CA VAL A 6 18.76 -19.89 3.74
C VAL A 6 18.79 -19.87 2.21
N ARG A 7 17.63 -20.10 1.58
CA ARG A 7 17.50 -19.94 0.13
C ARG A 7 17.47 -18.45 -0.18
N PHE A 8 18.61 -17.92 -0.62
CA PHE A 8 18.62 -16.61 -1.26
C PHE A 8 18.03 -16.76 -2.65
N CYS A 9 16.92 -16.06 -2.92
CA CYS A 9 16.43 -15.88 -4.29
C CYS A 9 17.40 -14.94 -5.04
N PHE A 10 18.48 -15.49 -5.58
CA PHE A 10 19.32 -14.76 -6.52
C PHE A 10 18.61 -14.73 -7.87
N ILE A 11 17.91 -13.65 -8.15
CA ILE A 11 17.56 -13.29 -9.52
C ILE A 11 18.75 -12.49 -10.05
N PRO A 12 19.38 -12.87 -11.16
CA PRO A 12 20.41 -12.04 -11.76
C PRO A 12 19.78 -10.73 -12.21
N VAL A 13 20.02 -9.67 -11.47
CA VAL A 13 19.67 -8.31 -11.88
C VAL A 13 20.66 -7.93 -12.99
N THR A 14 20.29 -8.19 -14.22
CA THR A 14 20.95 -7.56 -15.36
C THR A 14 20.55 -6.09 -15.33
N ILE A 15 21.41 -5.26 -14.76
CA ILE A 15 21.23 -3.81 -14.75
C ILE A 15 21.40 -3.34 -16.20
N LEU A 16 20.26 -3.22 -16.88
CA LEU A 16 20.20 -2.48 -18.13
C LEU A 16 20.11 -0.99 -17.75
N LEU A 17 21.25 -0.31 -17.77
CA LEU A 17 21.32 1.15 -17.69
C LEU A 17 20.64 1.73 -18.94
N LEU A 18 19.33 1.90 -18.88
CA LEU A 18 18.58 2.77 -19.77
C LEU A 18 17.98 3.91 -18.96
N GLY A 19 18.23 5.10 -19.49
CA GLY A 19 17.99 6.40 -18.91
C GLY A 19 16.69 6.57 -18.13
N PHE A 20 16.85 7.21 -17.02
CA PHE A 20 15.91 7.99 -16.23
C PHE A 20 14.48 8.10 -16.74
N ILE A 21 13.53 7.46 -16.09
CA ILE A 21 12.16 7.91 -15.90
C ILE A 21 11.58 7.24 -14.63
N PRO A 22 10.89 7.98 -13.86
CA PRO A 22 10.47 7.72 -12.49
C PRO A 22 9.02 7.27 -12.28
N THR A 23 8.66 6.85 -11.23
CA THR A 23 7.85 5.90 -10.58
C THR A 23 6.82 6.39 -9.63
N GLY A 24 5.92 5.59 -9.25
CA GLY A 24 5.26 5.55 -8.01
C GLY A 24 3.89 4.94 -7.99
N CYS A 25 3.51 4.23 -7.05
CA CYS A 25 2.12 4.07 -6.63
C CYS A 25 2.00 3.12 -5.44
N LEU A 26 2.32 3.60 -4.28
CA LEU A 26 1.90 2.93 -3.05
C LEU A 26 1.60 3.88 -1.93
N TRP A 27 1.93 5.09 -2.20
CA TRP A 27 1.78 6.17 -1.27
C TRP A 27 0.41 6.86 -1.43
N ALA A 28 -0.46 6.41 -2.33
CA ALA A 28 -1.75 7.09 -2.52
C ALA A 28 -2.58 7.09 -1.23
N GLN A 29 -2.63 5.97 -0.50
CA GLN A 29 -3.28 5.92 0.81
C GLN A 29 -2.44 6.63 1.87
N ASP A 30 -1.17 6.25 2.02
CA ASP A 30 -0.27 6.83 3.02
C ASP A 30 0.06 8.30 2.69
N GLU A 31 0.18 8.67 1.41
CA GLU A 31 0.53 10.02 0.98
C GLU A 31 -0.63 10.98 1.15
N LYS A 32 -1.86 10.59 0.82
CA LYS A 32 -3.03 11.44 1.04
C LYS A 32 -3.27 11.70 2.52
N ILE A 33 -3.13 10.68 3.35
CA ILE A 33 -3.16 10.83 4.82
C ILE A 33 -2.05 11.79 5.27
N ARG A 34 -0.88 11.76 4.63
CA ARG A 34 0.27 12.61 4.96
C ARG A 34 0.12 14.03 4.45
N GLU A 35 -0.33 14.24 3.22
CA GLU A 35 -0.61 15.58 2.69
C GLU A 35 -1.65 16.30 3.53
N GLU A 36 -2.66 15.58 4.00
CA GLU A 36 -3.65 16.09 4.95
C GLU A 36 -3.01 16.46 6.29
N ILE A 37 -2.09 15.66 6.82
CA ILE A 37 -1.34 15.91 8.06
C ILE A 37 -0.38 17.12 7.89
N GLU A 38 0.29 17.25 6.74
CA GLU A 38 1.22 18.37 6.48
C GLU A 38 0.50 19.71 6.30
N ALA A 39 -0.63 19.73 5.61
CA ALA A 39 -1.46 20.93 5.48
C ALA A 39 -1.95 21.45 6.84
N GLU A 40 -2.01 20.58 7.84
CA GLU A 40 -2.49 20.89 9.19
C GLU A 40 -1.40 21.30 10.18
N LYS A 41 -0.13 21.02 9.86
CA LYS A 41 1.01 21.34 10.73
C LYS A 41 1.08 22.82 11.14
N ASP A 42 0.38 23.68 10.40
CA ASP A 42 0.53 25.15 10.53
C ASP A 42 -0.52 25.82 11.42
N GLN A 43 -1.63 25.18 11.82
CA GLN A 43 -2.72 25.92 12.50
C GLN A 43 -3.28 25.35 13.81
N GLY A 44 -3.03 24.11 14.16
CA GLY A 44 -3.61 23.49 15.39
C GLY A 44 -5.16 23.51 15.45
N THR A 45 -5.81 23.76 14.32
CA THR A 45 -7.27 23.75 14.17
C THR A 45 -7.75 22.35 13.78
N PRO A 46 -8.86 21.86 14.36
CA PRO A 46 -9.42 20.59 13.93
C PRO A 46 -9.88 20.66 12.48
N ALA A 47 -9.55 19.66 11.65
CA ALA A 47 -9.99 19.54 10.28
C ALA A 47 -10.70 18.22 10.03
N LEU A 48 -11.75 18.25 9.21
CA LEU A 48 -12.43 17.07 8.66
C LEU A 48 -12.16 17.01 7.18
N ASN A 49 -11.47 15.95 6.74
CA ASN A 49 -11.08 15.74 5.37
C ASN A 49 -11.95 14.65 4.74
N LEU A 50 -12.39 14.89 3.53
CA LEU A 50 -13.20 13.98 2.74
C LEU A 50 -12.70 13.99 1.31
N GLY A 51 -12.44 12.83 0.73
CA GLY A 51 -11.99 12.73 -0.63
C GLY A 51 -12.21 11.35 -1.22
N ALA A 52 -11.86 11.19 -2.49
CA ALA A 52 -11.85 9.91 -3.17
C ALA A 52 -10.85 9.91 -4.31
N ASP A 53 -10.21 8.76 -4.53
CA ASP A 53 -9.36 8.53 -5.69
C ASP A 53 -10.05 7.58 -6.67
N LEU A 54 -9.87 7.82 -7.97
CA LEU A 54 -10.17 6.87 -9.02
C LEU A 54 -8.84 6.39 -9.59
N VAL A 55 -8.59 5.10 -9.47
CA VAL A 55 -7.34 4.49 -9.93
C VAL A 55 -7.63 3.43 -11.00
N SER A 56 -6.76 3.35 -12.00
CA SER A 56 -6.89 2.31 -13.04
C SER A 56 -6.63 0.91 -12.47
N ARG A 57 -5.95 0.83 -11.33
CA ARG A 57 -5.61 -0.41 -10.63
C ARG A 57 -5.13 -0.10 -9.22
N TYR A 58 -5.58 -0.88 -8.24
CA TYR A 58 -5.07 -0.79 -6.88
C TYR A 58 -3.86 -1.71 -6.72
N VAL A 59 -2.68 -1.13 -6.64
CA VAL A 59 -1.43 -1.86 -6.37
C VAL A 59 -0.86 -1.37 -5.05
N TRP A 60 -0.70 -2.28 -4.09
CA TRP A 60 -0.14 -1.98 -2.78
C TRP A 60 1.16 -2.76 -2.56
N ARG A 61 2.27 -2.06 -2.31
CA ARG A 61 3.61 -2.61 -2.10
C ARG A 61 4.05 -3.62 -3.18
N GLY A 62 3.72 -3.29 -4.44
CA GLY A 62 4.02 -4.12 -5.62
C GLY A 62 3.04 -5.26 -5.87
N ILE A 63 1.91 -5.32 -5.16
CA ILE A 63 0.90 -6.35 -5.28
C ILE A 63 -0.40 -5.73 -5.77
N ASP A 64 -1.00 -6.33 -6.79
CA ASP A 64 -2.25 -5.88 -7.39
C ASP A 64 -3.46 -6.47 -6.66
N TYR A 65 -4.30 -5.60 -6.12
CA TYR A 65 -5.53 -5.94 -5.43
C TYR A 65 -6.74 -5.60 -6.31
N GLY A 66 -7.49 -6.62 -6.70
CA GLY A 66 -8.73 -6.47 -7.46
C GLY A 66 -8.60 -6.53 -8.97
N ASN A 67 -7.40 -6.45 -9.55
CA ASN A 67 -7.13 -6.57 -10.99
C ASN A 67 -8.10 -5.77 -11.90
N SER A 68 -8.57 -4.63 -11.41
CA SER A 68 -9.53 -3.76 -12.10
C SER A 68 -9.39 -2.32 -11.60
N PRO A 69 -9.96 -1.33 -12.31
CA PRO A 69 -10.12 0.00 -11.77
C PRO A 69 -10.89 -0.01 -10.45
N ALA A 70 -10.59 0.93 -9.57
CA ALA A 70 -11.21 1.04 -8.25
C ALA A 70 -11.50 2.50 -7.88
N VAL A 71 -12.51 2.68 -7.03
CA VAL A 71 -12.75 3.93 -6.29
C VAL A 71 -12.26 3.76 -4.86
N GLN A 72 -11.56 4.77 -4.35
CA GLN A 72 -10.90 4.72 -3.04
C GLN A 72 -11.30 5.95 -2.20
N PRO A 73 -12.49 5.90 -1.53
CA PRO A 73 -12.93 6.96 -0.64
C PRO A 73 -12.07 7.02 0.62
N ASN A 74 -11.88 8.23 1.14
CA ASN A 74 -11.31 8.45 2.46
C ASN A 74 -12.11 9.48 3.26
N LEU A 75 -12.07 9.33 4.58
CA LEU A 75 -12.63 10.25 5.54
C LEU A 75 -11.68 10.30 6.73
N SER A 76 -11.19 11.48 7.11
CA SER A 76 -10.33 11.62 8.27
C SER A 76 -10.63 12.87 9.09
N PHE A 77 -10.24 12.82 10.34
CA PHE A 77 -10.25 13.95 11.27
C PHE A 77 -8.85 14.15 11.83
N SER A 78 -8.33 15.34 11.66
CA SER A 78 -7.00 15.71 12.09
C SER A 78 -7.03 16.81 13.15
N TRP A 79 -6.12 16.72 14.12
CA TRP A 79 -5.95 17.73 15.16
C TRP A 79 -4.61 17.59 15.87
N LYS A 80 -3.79 18.65 15.86
CA LYS A 80 -2.52 18.74 16.60
C LYS A 80 -1.59 17.52 16.40
N GLY A 81 -1.42 17.13 15.15
CA GLY A 81 -0.58 15.99 14.77
C GLY A 81 -1.26 14.62 14.88
N PHE A 82 -2.44 14.52 15.52
CA PHE A 82 -3.25 13.31 15.44
C PHE A 82 -4.10 13.31 14.17
N ASN A 83 -4.21 12.14 13.55
CA ASN A 83 -5.16 11.90 12.48
C ASN A 83 -5.82 10.53 12.70
N ILE A 84 -7.15 10.48 12.62
CA ILE A 84 -7.95 9.25 12.71
C ILE A 84 -8.91 9.23 11.54
N GLY A 85 -9.04 8.08 10.89
CA GLY A 85 -9.92 8.02 9.73
C GLY A 85 -10.23 6.61 9.28
N ALA A 86 -10.96 6.58 8.16
CA ALA A 86 -11.30 5.40 7.40
C ALA A 86 -10.94 5.61 5.93
N TRP A 87 -10.43 4.57 5.32
CA TRP A 87 -10.16 4.48 3.90
C TRP A 87 -10.78 3.20 3.35
N GLY A 88 -11.04 3.13 2.07
CA GLY A 88 -11.52 1.92 1.43
C GLY A 88 -11.10 1.84 -0.02
N SER A 89 -11.15 0.63 -0.59
CA SER A 89 -10.92 0.38 -2.01
C SER A 89 -11.97 -0.58 -2.55
N TYR A 90 -12.69 -0.15 -3.58
CA TYR A 90 -13.81 -0.90 -4.16
C TYR A 90 -13.57 -1.05 -5.66
N ALA A 91 -13.24 -2.26 -6.09
CA ALA A 91 -13.00 -2.59 -7.48
C ALA A 91 -14.30 -2.58 -8.30
N PHE A 92 -14.26 -2.10 -9.54
CA PHE A 92 -15.44 -2.03 -10.42
C PHE A 92 -15.78 -3.36 -11.08
N ALA A 93 -14.83 -4.30 -11.17
CA ALA A 93 -15.04 -5.61 -11.77
C ALA A 93 -14.63 -6.73 -10.83
N GLY A 94 -15.38 -7.83 -10.89
CA GLY A 94 -15.06 -9.04 -10.13
C GLY A 94 -13.90 -9.80 -10.77
N ASN A 95 -13.12 -10.46 -9.92
CA ASN A 95 -12.11 -11.40 -10.37
C ASN A 95 -12.74 -12.72 -10.78
N HIS A 96 -12.28 -13.28 -11.89
CA HIS A 96 -12.62 -14.62 -12.33
C HIS A 96 -11.49 -15.57 -11.99
N ILE A 97 -11.80 -16.64 -11.24
CA ILE A 97 -10.86 -17.70 -10.92
C ILE A 97 -11.21 -18.91 -11.78
N GLN A 98 -10.23 -19.44 -12.50
CA GLN A 98 -10.40 -20.71 -13.19
C GLN A 98 -10.29 -21.84 -12.18
N VAL A 99 -11.40 -22.54 -11.93
CA VAL A 99 -11.48 -23.62 -10.94
C VAL A 99 -11.06 -24.96 -11.58
N ASN A 100 -11.34 -25.13 -12.86
CA ASN A 100 -10.91 -26.26 -13.70
C ASN A 100 -11.02 -25.86 -15.17
N ASP A 101 -10.61 -26.73 -16.09
CA ASP A 101 -10.58 -26.45 -17.53
C ASP A 101 -11.92 -26.00 -18.14
N SER A 102 -13.03 -26.17 -17.43
CA SER A 102 -14.38 -25.88 -17.92
C SER A 102 -15.18 -24.93 -17.03
N THR A 103 -14.69 -24.58 -15.85
CA THR A 103 -15.44 -23.79 -14.86
C THR A 103 -14.69 -22.53 -14.45
N ILE A 104 -15.31 -21.38 -14.66
CA ILE A 104 -14.87 -20.09 -14.14
C ILE A 104 -15.77 -19.75 -12.95
N ALA A 105 -15.19 -19.61 -11.76
CA ALA A 105 -15.90 -19.08 -10.60
C ALA A 105 -15.68 -17.56 -10.53
N ASN A 106 -16.74 -16.83 -10.23
CA ASN A 106 -16.64 -15.40 -9.92
C ASN A 106 -16.16 -15.27 -8.46
N ALA A 107 -14.96 -14.74 -8.27
CA ALA A 107 -14.39 -14.47 -6.95
C ALA A 107 -15.02 -13.25 -6.23
N GLY A 108 -16.02 -12.62 -6.84
CA GLY A 108 -16.56 -11.35 -6.37
C GLY A 108 -15.68 -10.15 -6.76
N THR A 109 -16.12 -8.95 -6.38
CA THR A 109 -15.33 -7.73 -6.49
C THR A 109 -14.44 -7.59 -5.25
N TYR A 110 -13.21 -7.12 -5.44
CA TYR A 110 -12.37 -6.73 -4.31
C TYR A 110 -12.99 -5.55 -3.57
N ALA A 111 -13.08 -5.68 -2.26
CA ALA A 111 -13.57 -4.63 -1.37
C ALA A 111 -12.76 -4.64 -0.07
N GLU A 112 -12.20 -3.50 0.27
CA GLU A 112 -11.38 -3.28 1.47
C GLU A 112 -11.91 -2.06 2.23
N THR A 113 -11.88 -2.12 3.54
CA THR A 113 -12.21 -1.01 4.42
C THR A 113 -11.24 -1.00 5.58
N ASP A 114 -10.46 0.06 5.69
CA ASP A 114 -9.41 0.20 6.67
C ASP A 114 -9.73 1.32 7.65
N LEU A 115 -9.38 1.12 8.90
CA LEU A 115 -9.32 2.18 9.89
C LEU A 115 -7.87 2.51 10.20
N PHE A 116 -7.60 3.77 10.47
CA PHE A 116 -6.25 4.18 10.84
C PHE A 116 -6.24 5.23 11.95
N LEU A 117 -5.16 5.23 12.70
CA LEU A 117 -4.79 6.26 13.67
C LEU A 117 -3.32 6.60 13.45
N SER A 118 -2.99 7.89 13.38
CA SER A 118 -1.60 8.32 13.32
C SER A 118 -1.31 9.51 14.22
N TYR A 119 -0.03 9.68 14.52
CA TYR A 119 0.50 10.85 15.22
C TYR A 119 1.81 11.28 14.58
N THR A 120 1.84 12.54 14.13
CA THR A 120 3.02 13.16 13.52
C THR A 120 3.69 14.11 14.52
N TYR A 121 4.99 13.92 14.70
CA TYR A 121 5.85 14.85 15.42
C TYR A 121 7.08 15.20 14.58
N GLU A 122 7.17 16.45 14.20
CA GLU A 122 8.22 16.96 13.28
C GLU A 122 8.25 16.13 11.97
N TRP A 123 9.28 15.33 11.77
CA TRP A 123 9.53 14.53 10.57
C TRP A 123 9.14 13.06 10.72
N PHE A 124 8.62 12.68 11.88
CA PHE A 124 8.26 11.31 12.17
C PHE A 124 6.75 11.15 12.32
N THR A 125 6.21 10.13 11.70
CA THR A 125 4.81 9.73 11.88
C THR A 125 4.75 8.28 12.33
N LEU A 126 4.06 8.04 13.45
CA LEU A 126 3.68 6.72 13.90
C LEU A 126 2.24 6.46 13.47
N MET A 127 1.97 5.32 12.83
CA MET A 127 0.64 4.94 12.34
C MET A 127 0.29 3.53 12.80
N VAL A 128 -1.00 3.31 13.02
CA VAL A 128 -1.59 1.99 13.19
C VAL A 128 -2.75 1.87 12.21
N PHE A 129 -2.76 0.80 11.44
CA PHE A 129 -3.84 0.45 10.53
C PHE A 129 -4.55 -0.81 11.00
N ASP A 130 -5.84 -0.89 10.72
CA ASP A 130 -6.69 -2.07 10.77
C ASP A 130 -7.22 -2.33 9.36
N TYR A 131 -6.62 -3.26 8.66
CA TYR A 131 -7.02 -3.68 7.32
C TYR A 131 -8.12 -4.72 7.39
N PHE A 132 -9.19 -4.53 6.64
CA PHE A 132 -10.26 -5.52 6.51
C PHE A 132 -10.69 -5.68 5.07
N THR A 133 -10.37 -6.85 4.51
CA THR A 133 -10.75 -7.22 3.14
C THR A 133 -11.90 -8.23 3.16
N MET A 134 -12.99 -7.92 2.48
CA MET A 134 -14.10 -8.87 2.32
C MET A 134 -13.73 -9.97 1.34
N ASN A 135 -13.79 -11.23 1.79
CA ASN A 135 -13.56 -12.38 0.93
C ASN A 135 -14.86 -12.81 0.23
N GLY A 136 -15.01 -12.44 -1.03
CA GLY A 136 -16.20 -12.77 -1.82
C GLY A 136 -16.40 -14.27 -2.13
N LEU A 137 -15.33 -15.09 -2.01
CA LEU A 137 -15.41 -16.55 -2.27
C LEU A 137 -15.89 -17.34 -1.05
N ASN A 138 -15.61 -16.86 0.14
CA ASN A 138 -16.02 -17.53 1.36
C ASN A 138 -16.66 -16.55 2.34
N PRO A 139 -17.96 -16.28 2.20
CA PRO A 139 -18.65 -15.31 3.04
C PRO A 139 -18.75 -15.71 4.53
N ASN A 140 -18.27 -16.89 4.89
CA ASN A 140 -18.34 -17.40 6.28
C ASN A 140 -16.99 -17.36 6.99
N GLU A 141 -15.87 -17.24 6.29
CA GLU A 141 -14.53 -17.22 6.85
C GLU A 141 -13.87 -15.86 6.62
N GLY A 142 -13.44 -15.20 7.70
CA GLY A 142 -12.78 -13.90 7.65
C GLY A 142 -13.67 -12.70 7.27
N ASN A 143 -14.96 -12.91 6.98
CA ASN A 143 -15.90 -11.87 6.57
C ASN A 143 -16.74 -11.27 7.70
N ARG A 144 -16.44 -11.61 8.94
CA ARG A 144 -17.14 -11.05 10.09
C ARG A 144 -16.37 -9.85 10.63
N TYR A 145 -16.79 -8.66 10.27
CA TYR A 145 -16.12 -7.41 10.67
C TYR A 145 -15.92 -7.27 12.18
N PHE A 146 -16.82 -7.76 13.02
CA PHE A 146 -16.71 -7.68 14.49
C PHE A 146 -16.02 -8.89 15.12
N ASP A 147 -15.39 -9.75 14.35
CA ASP A 147 -14.57 -10.84 14.85
C ASP A 147 -13.10 -10.41 14.95
N TYR A 148 -12.65 -10.07 16.14
CA TYR A 148 -11.27 -9.68 16.43
C TYR A 148 -10.45 -10.78 17.09
N SER A 149 -10.94 -12.03 17.10
CA SER A 149 -10.19 -13.18 17.61
C SER A 149 -9.00 -13.47 16.69
N ASN A 150 -7.77 -13.49 17.24
CA ASN A 150 -6.56 -13.73 16.45
C ASN A 150 -6.56 -15.06 15.67
N ALA A 151 -7.39 -16.01 16.05
CA ALA A 151 -7.50 -17.32 15.39
C ALA A 151 -8.42 -17.30 14.15
N THR A 152 -9.40 -16.39 14.10
CA THR A 152 -10.49 -16.43 13.11
C THR A 152 -10.76 -15.10 12.42
N THR A 153 -10.15 -14.03 12.89
CA THR A 153 -10.35 -12.68 12.34
C THR A 153 -9.87 -12.56 10.90
N GLY A 154 -10.61 -11.80 10.09
CA GLY A 154 -10.14 -11.30 8.79
C GLY A 154 -9.38 -9.97 8.88
N HIS A 155 -9.35 -9.36 10.07
CA HIS A 155 -8.58 -8.13 10.29
C HIS A 155 -7.09 -8.40 10.30
N THR A 156 -6.32 -7.42 9.85
CA THR A 156 -4.86 -7.40 9.97
C THR A 156 -4.40 -6.04 10.46
N PHE A 157 -3.73 -6.03 11.60
CA PHE A 157 -3.22 -4.79 12.18
C PHE A 157 -1.76 -4.59 11.83
N GLU A 158 -1.43 -3.39 11.35
CA GLU A 158 -0.08 -2.96 11.02
C GLU A 158 0.34 -1.77 11.87
N GLY A 159 1.57 -1.81 12.37
CA GLY A 159 2.27 -0.66 12.93
C GLY A 159 3.28 -0.14 11.93
N CYS A 160 3.24 1.18 11.66
CA CYS A 160 4.15 1.84 10.72
C CYS A 160 4.88 2.98 11.41
N LEU A 161 6.16 3.13 11.09
CA LEU A 161 6.94 4.33 11.39
C LEU A 161 7.46 4.91 10.09
N SER A 162 7.18 6.18 9.85
CA SER A 162 7.72 6.89 8.72
C SER A 162 8.55 8.10 9.14
N PHE A 163 9.52 8.40 8.29
CA PHE A 163 10.32 9.60 8.34
C PHE A 163 10.14 10.35 7.02
N GLU A 164 9.90 11.65 7.11
CA GLU A 164 9.84 12.57 5.97
C GLU A 164 10.81 13.71 6.22
N GLY A 165 11.82 13.81 5.36
CA GLY A 165 12.81 14.86 5.43
C GLY A 165 12.24 16.22 5.05
N PRO A 166 12.94 17.32 5.40
CA PRO A 166 12.53 18.66 5.06
C PRO A 166 12.56 18.91 3.53
N GLU A 167 11.90 19.98 3.06
CA GLU A 167 11.81 20.33 1.63
C GLU A 167 13.16 20.38 0.88
N ASN A 168 14.22 20.78 1.56
CA ASN A 168 15.57 20.81 0.96
C ASN A 168 16.25 19.43 0.90
N PHE A 169 15.69 18.41 1.57
CA PHE A 169 16.13 17.03 1.52
C PHE A 169 14.93 16.08 1.70
N PRO A 170 14.02 16.01 0.73
CA PRO A 170 12.73 15.30 0.82
C PRO A 170 12.90 13.78 0.67
N LEU A 171 13.73 13.19 1.54
CA LEU A 171 13.88 11.74 1.69
C LEU A 171 12.72 11.21 2.52
N GLN A 172 12.11 10.12 2.05
CA GLN A 172 11.07 9.38 2.78
C GLN A 172 11.57 7.98 3.12
N ILE A 173 11.32 7.54 4.35
CA ILE A 173 11.62 6.18 4.81
C ILE A 173 10.40 5.64 5.52
N LEU A 174 9.98 4.43 5.19
CA LEU A 174 8.92 3.70 5.86
C LEU A 174 9.44 2.37 6.39
N ALA A 175 9.05 2.04 7.61
CA ALA A 175 9.20 0.72 8.19
C ALA A 175 7.86 0.30 8.80
N SER A 176 7.41 -0.91 8.49
CA SER A 176 6.13 -1.40 8.98
C SER A 176 6.14 -2.88 9.29
N THR A 177 5.25 -3.32 10.17
CA THR A 177 5.10 -4.71 10.57
C THR A 177 3.64 -5.04 10.86
N LEU A 178 3.15 -6.11 10.27
CA LEU A 178 1.86 -6.70 10.60
C LEU A 178 1.99 -7.43 11.93
N PHE A 179 1.30 -6.97 12.98
CA PHE A 179 1.57 -7.48 14.34
C PHE A 179 0.43 -8.32 14.92
N TYR A 180 -0.77 -8.30 14.31
CA TYR A 180 -1.93 -9.04 14.79
C TYR A 180 -2.88 -9.37 13.63
N GLY A 181 -3.65 -10.45 13.76
CA GLY A 181 -4.75 -10.79 12.86
C GLY A 181 -4.41 -11.87 11.83
N ALA A 182 -4.78 -11.66 10.57
CA ALA A 182 -4.73 -12.67 9.52
C ALA A 182 -3.33 -12.94 8.93
N ASP A 183 -2.30 -12.22 9.37
CA ASP A 183 -0.90 -12.49 8.98
C ASP A 183 -0.35 -13.71 9.72
N LYS A 184 -0.46 -14.90 9.11
CA LYS A 184 -0.04 -16.16 9.71
C LYS A 184 1.29 -16.69 9.14
N ASP A 185 2.04 -17.40 10.01
CA ASP A 185 3.29 -18.06 9.66
C ASP A 185 3.07 -19.27 8.73
N GLN A 186 4.15 -19.99 8.46
CA GLN A 186 4.09 -21.22 7.68
C GLN A 186 3.45 -22.36 8.50
N ASP A 187 2.68 -23.20 7.82
CA ASP A 187 2.23 -24.48 8.34
C ASP A 187 3.35 -25.54 8.28
N SER A 188 3.00 -26.78 8.63
CA SER A 188 3.93 -27.92 8.57
C SER A 188 4.43 -28.27 7.15
N THR A 189 3.77 -27.78 6.11
CA THR A 189 4.16 -27.96 4.69
C THR A 189 5.00 -26.83 4.15
N GLY A 190 5.21 -25.77 4.94
CA GLY A 190 6.00 -24.59 4.58
C GLY A 190 5.21 -23.53 3.80
N VAL A 191 3.88 -23.58 3.83
CA VAL A 191 3.02 -22.59 3.17
C VAL A 191 2.70 -21.45 4.14
N TYR A 192 3.06 -20.22 3.79
CA TYR A 192 2.71 -19.02 4.55
C TYR A 192 1.21 -18.76 4.55
N GLY A 193 0.71 -18.22 5.66
CA GLY A 193 -0.70 -17.89 5.84
C GLY A 193 -1.55 -19.04 6.37
N LEU A 194 -1.02 -20.27 6.42
CA LEU A 194 -1.69 -21.46 6.90
C LEU A 194 -1.25 -21.90 8.31
N GLY A 195 -0.26 -21.21 8.89
CA GLY A 195 0.18 -21.44 10.26
C GLY A 195 -0.80 -20.93 11.31
N THR A 196 -0.44 -21.06 12.58
CA THR A 196 -1.27 -20.66 13.71
C THR A 196 -0.75 -19.46 14.48
N ARG A 197 0.50 -19.06 14.23
CA ARG A 197 1.15 -17.91 14.86
C ARG A 197 1.21 -16.74 13.88
N ASN A 198 1.29 -15.52 14.39
CA ASN A 198 1.53 -14.36 13.55
C ASN A 198 2.93 -14.45 12.91
N ASN A 199 3.00 -14.11 11.62
CA ASN A 199 4.26 -14.11 10.86
C ASN A 199 5.09 -12.85 11.12
N TYR A 200 4.43 -11.75 11.55
CA TYR A 200 5.06 -10.44 11.70
C TYR A 200 5.68 -9.95 10.38
N SER A 201 4.92 -10.10 9.29
CA SER A 201 5.35 -9.65 7.97
C SER A 201 5.77 -8.19 8.00
N THR A 202 7.04 -7.95 7.64
CA THR A 202 7.70 -6.65 7.79
C THR A 202 8.08 -6.11 6.42
N TYR A 203 7.89 -4.81 6.23
CA TYR A 203 8.19 -4.12 4.99
C TYR A 203 9.00 -2.85 5.25
N PHE A 204 9.93 -2.56 4.36
CA PHE A 204 10.70 -1.32 4.35
C PHE A 204 10.63 -0.67 2.99
N GLU A 205 10.56 0.68 2.97
CA GLU A 205 10.61 1.43 1.73
C GLU A 205 11.41 2.72 1.91
N VAL A 206 12.09 3.11 0.85
CA VAL A 206 12.78 4.40 0.73
C VAL A 206 12.28 5.06 -0.55
N ALA A 207 11.92 6.34 -0.46
CA ALA A 207 11.54 7.16 -1.59
C ALA A 207 12.21 8.55 -1.50
N TYR A 208 12.18 9.28 -2.59
CA TYR A 208 12.70 10.64 -2.65
C TYR A 208 11.85 11.50 -3.57
N ASN A 209 11.42 12.68 -3.11
CA ASN A 209 10.57 13.58 -3.90
C ASN A 209 11.42 14.59 -4.66
N PHE A 210 11.23 14.66 -5.97
CA PHE A 210 11.85 15.66 -6.85
C PHE A 210 10.79 16.61 -7.39
N HIS A 211 10.85 17.87 -7.05
CA HIS A 211 10.00 18.88 -7.65
C HIS A 211 10.62 19.46 -8.91
N LEU A 212 10.05 19.18 -10.08
CA LEU A 212 10.45 19.77 -11.36
C LEU A 212 9.65 21.05 -11.60
N LYS A 213 10.25 22.21 -11.28
CA LYS A 213 9.61 23.54 -11.45
C LYS A 213 9.06 23.78 -12.85
N LYS A 214 9.68 23.19 -13.87
CA LYS A 214 9.19 23.14 -15.25
C LYS A 214 9.31 21.71 -15.74
N PRO A 215 8.21 21.01 -16.02
CA PRO A 215 6.82 21.45 -16.31
C PRO A 215 5.86 21.52 -15.10
N GLY A 216 6.33 21.62 -13.85
CA GLY A 216 5.47 21.57 -12.66
C GLY A 216 4.98 20.13 -12.42
N VAL A 217 5.90 19.22 -12.20
CA VAL A 217 5.67 17.81 -11.97
C VAL A 217 6.49 17.38 -10.78
N ASP A 218 5.87 16.68 -9.86
CA ASP A 218 6.54 16.00 -8.77
C ASP A 218 6.84 14.56 -9.17
N LEU A 219 8.07 14.16 -8.90
CA LEU A 219 8.57 12.84 -9.26
C LEU A 219 9.05 12.14 -7.99
N LYS A 220 8.55 10.91 -7.76
CA LYS A 220 8.90 10.11 -6.58
C LYS A 220 9.40 8.71 -6.95
N PRO A 221 10.72 8.51 -7.15
CA PRO A 221 11.31 7.17 -7.15
C PRO A 221 11.22 6.52 -5.79
N PHE A 222 11.02 5.20 -5.78
CA PHE A 222 11.02 4.41 -4.55
C PHE A 222 11.53 3.01 -4.76
N ILE A 223 11.98 2.41 -3.68
CA ILE A 223 12.35 1.02 -3.58
C ILE A 223 11.89 0.48 -2.22
N GLY A 224 11.16 -0.62 -2.25
CA GLY A 224 10.70 -1.30 -1.05
C GLY A 224 10.88 -2.80 -1.13
N GLY A 225 10.86 -3.45 0.02
CA GLY A 225 11.06 -4.89 0.12
C GLY A 225 10.91 -5.43 1.52
N ILE A 226 11.11 -6.72 1.62
CA ILE A 226 10.87 -7.53 2.83
C ILE A 226 12.14 -8.25 3.28
N PRO A 227 12.39 -8.38 4.60
CA PRO A 227 13.56 -9.05 5.14
C PRO A 227 13.43 -10.57 5.21
N PHE A 228 12.21 -11.11 5.12
CA PHE A 228 11.89 -12.54 5.14
C PHE A 228 10.56 -12.81 4.43
N GLY A 229 10.25 -14.09 4.16
CA GLY A 229 9.04 -14.48 3.44
C GLY A 229 7.74 -14.23 4.21
N SER A 230 6.66 -14.04 3.46
CA SER A 230 5.34 -13.66 3.95
C SER A 230 4.26 -14.08 2.97
N SER A 231 3.08 -14.41 3.46
CA SER A 231 1.89 -14.59 2.61
C SER A 231 1.42 -13.29 1.97
N TRP A 232 1.77 -12.15 2.58
CA TRP A 232 1.36 -10.81 2.12
C TRP A 232 2.24 -10.26 1.00
N TYR A 233 3.55 -10.53 1.04
CA TYR A 233 4.48 -9.80 0.17
C TYR A 233 5.25 -10.70 -0.80
N GLY A 234 5.56 -11.94 -0.40
CA GLY A 234 6.33 -12.84 -1.23
C GLY A 234 7.08 -13.91 -0.43
N PRO A 235 7.59 -14.96 -1.10
CA PRO A 235 8.08 -16.17 -0.42
C PRO A 235 9.46 -16.01 0.21
N CYS A 236 10.21 -14.97 -0.08
CA CYS A 236 11.58 -14.78 0.41
C CYS A 236 11.95 -13.31 0.58
N ALA A 237 13.03 -13.05 1.33
CA ALA A 237 13.61 -11.72 1.43
C ALA A 237 13.96 -11.14 0.06
N GLY A 238 13.70 -9.85 -0.14
CA GLY A 238 14.04 -9.17 -1.39
C GLY A 238 13.16 -7.97 -1.69
N VAL A 239 13.43 -7.34 -2.83
CA VAL A 239 12.66 -6.22 -3.35
C VAL A 239 11.32 -6.74 -3.88
N THR A 240 10.23 -6.17 -3.39
CA THR A 240 8.86 -6.46 -3.85
C THR A 240 8.22 -5.27 -4.54
N ASN A 241 8.81 -4.08 -4.38
CA ASN A 241 8.25 -2.83 -4.86
C ASN A 241 9.38 -1.91 -5.33
N LEU A 242 9.48 -1.73 -6.62
CA LEU A 242 10.41 -0.79 -7.23
C LEU A 242 9.65 0.03 -8.23
N GLY A 243 9.72 1.30 -8.06
CA GLY A 243 8.92 2.04 -8.95
C GLY A 243 9.16 3.55 -9.01
N LEU A 244 8.25 4.35 -9.71
CA LEU A 244 8.27 5.82 -9.90
C LEU A 244 6.87 6.37 -10.09
N THR A 245 6.47 7.40 -9.29
CA THR A 245 5.27 8.22 -9.54
C THR A 245 5.65 9.57 -10.14
N ALA A 246 4.87 9.97 -11.11
CA ALA A 246 4.78 11.35 -11.56
C ALA A 246 3.42 11.91 -11.14
N MET A 247 3.42 13.01 -10.42
CA MET A 247 2.22 13.72 -9.96
C MET A 247 2.18 15.12 -10.54
N LYS A 248 0.97 15.57 -10.88
CA LYS A 248 0.76 16.92 -11.38
C LYS A 248 -0.63 17.40 -11.07
N GLU A 249 -0.73 18.66 -10.65
CA GLU A 249 -2.00 19.37 -10.60
C GLU A 249 -2.36 19.94 -11.97
N ILE A 250 -3.55 19.58 -12.48
CA ILE A 250 -4.09 20.14 -13.70
C ILE A 250 -5.14 21.20 -13.34
N THR A 251 -4.85 22.45 -13.58
CA THR A 251 -5.80 23.55 -13.36
C THR A 251 -6.99 23.40 -14.31
N VAL A 252 -8.15 23.11 -13.76
CA VAL A 252 -9.42 22.95 -14.52
C VAL A 252 -10.17 24.28 -14.55
N THR A 253 -10.21 24.98 -13.41
CA THR A 253 -10.77 26.34 -13.30
C THR A 253 -9.87 27.23 -12.46
N ALA A 254 -10.18 28.50 -12.34
CA ALA A 254 -9.42 29.40 -11.45
C ALA A 254 -9.48 29.02 -9.96
N GLN A 255 -10.45 28.19 -9.55
CA GLN A 255 -10.69 27.76 -8.17
C GLN A 255 -10.49 26.27 -7.94
N TYR A 256 -10.22 25.51 -8.99
CA TYR A 256 -10.11 24.05 -8.88
C TYR A 256 -8.99 23.50 -9.77
N SER A 257 -8.08 22.78 -9.15
CA SER A 257 -7.09 21.94 -9.80
C SER A 257 -7.37 20.48 -9.51
N LEU A 258 -7.19 19.62 -10.52
CA LEU A 258 -7.36 18.17 -10.45
C LEU A 258 -5.98 17.53 -10.29
N PRO A 259 -5.67 16.92 -9.14
CA PRO A 259 -4.47 16.12 -8.98
C PRO A 259 -4.55 14.86 -9.85
N VAL A 260 -3.52 14.64 -10.64
CA VAL A 260 -3.38 13.44 -11.47
C VAL A 260 -2.05 12.77 -11.19
N GLN A 261 -2.04 11.45 -11.22
CA GLN A 261 -0.82 10.67 -11.05
C GLN A 261 -0.68 9.59 -12.10
N VAL A 262 0.55 9.28 -12.44
CA VAL A 262 0.91 8.15 -13.30
C VAL A 262 2.06 7.41 -12.65
N SER A 263 1.98 6.08 -12.64
CA SER A 263 2.92 5.24 -11.94
C SER A 263 3.39 4.06 -12.76
N LEU A 264 4.68 3.77 -12.71
CA LEU A 264 5.28 2.55 -13.21
C LEU A 264 5.86 1.78 -12.04
N ILE A 265 5.34 0.60 -11.75
CA ILE A 265 5.77 -0.24 -10.63
C ILE A 265 6.21 -1.59 -11.15
N THR A 266 7.24 -2.14 -10.56
CA THR A 266 7.62 -3.54 -10.78
C THR A 266 7.79 -4.26 -9.45
N ASN A 267 7.29 -5.48 -9.40
CA ASN A 267 7.59 -6.43 -8.34
C ASN A 267 8.52 -7.51 -8.91
N PRO A 268 9.83 -7.46 -8.60
CA PRO A 268 10.79 -8.42 -9.13
C PRO A 268 10.54 -9.87 -8.68
N GLN A 269 9.96 -10.08 -7.48
CA GLN A 269 9.69 -11.43 -6.99
C GLN A 269 8.54 -12.10 -7.75
N SER A 270 7.46 -11.37 -8.02
CA SER A 270 6.34 -11.88 -8.81
C SER A 270 6.52 -11.69 -10.32
N GLN A 271 7.63 -11.07 -10.77
CA GLN A 271 7.92 -10.73 -12.16
C GLN A 271 6.80 -9.89 -12.82
N SER A 272 6.18 -9.00 -12.04
CA SER A 272 5.06 -8.19 -12.48
C SER A 272 5.49 -6.76 -12.75
N VAL A 273 4.84 -6.12 -13.73
CA VAL A 273 4.99 -4.69 -14.04
C VAL A 273 3.60 -4.09 -14.16
N PHE A 274 3.39 -2.95 -13.51
CA PHE A 274 2.13 -2.22 -13.51
C PHE A 274 2.35 -0.81 -14.02
N PHE A 275 1.48 -0.37 -14.92
CA PHE A 275 1.37 1.02 -15.32
C PHE A 275 0.01 1.53 -14.86
N ILE A 276 0.01 2.50 -13.95
CA ILE A 276 -1.16 2.93 -13.22
C ILE A 276 -1.41 4.41 -13.48
N PHE A 277 -2.68 4.75 -13.56
CA PHE A 277 -3.17 6.11 -13.66
C PHE A 277 -4.18 6.36 -12.54
N GLY A 278 -4.12 7.54 -11.92
CA GLY A 278 -5.04 7.94 -10.85
C GLY A 278 -5.42 9.42 -10.95
N ILE A 279 -6.59 9.74 -10.43
CA ILE A 279 -7.08 11.10 -10.22
C ILE A 279 -7.69 11.21 -8.83
N SER A 280 -7.54 12.36 -8.18
CA SER A 280 -8.03 12.63 -6.82
C SER A 280 -9.07 13.74 -6.83
N PHE A 281 -10.06 13.65 -5.91
CA PHE A 281 -11.15 14.61 -5.76
C PHE A 281 -11.25 15.11 -4.34
#